data_1311f27d4ebd381bf149561fa99b2458
#
_entry.id   1311f27d4ebd381bf149561fa99b2458
#
_cell.length_a   1.000
_cell.length_b   1.000
_cell.length_c   1.000
_cell.angle_alpha   90.00
_cell.angle_beta   90.00
_cell.angle_gamma   90.00
#
_symmetry.space_group_name_H-M   'P 1'
#
loop_
_entity.id
_entity.type
_entity.pdbx_description
1 polymer ?
#
loop_
_entity_poly.entity_id
_entity_poly.type
_entity_poly.pdbx_seq_one_letter_code
_entity_poly.pdbx_strand_id
1 'polypeptide(L)'
;ILGLDHPPRHEDDFFDLGGDSLLAMRMLRNLRAQGIDAMPRSFLADSTPAGLARAVVGDGSATVSDARVTPGAVTEEHPELAQIPTGDVALPLSSGRGRPIFWLHPSGGDVLCYLELARRLESDRPMIGLADPGLSGHAVPPTIRALVELYVRAIVEEQPEGPYTLGGWSMGGTVAHEVARELRRTGREVDLVIMLDANSPERIIRLTGAGAERVRLRHFRSIEAYLGLDLGDRDDADELKAALADAGVLGSDDVLAERIGVFERHLVALGEHHAGVLDGTPVLLLRAAERSPRNGGEGMGVDDIDDADLGWGQWITG
;
A
#
# COMPACT_ATOMS: atom_id res chain seq x y z
N ILE A 1 -4.28 -1.43 23.86
CA ILE A 1 -4.35 -0.83 22.53
C ILE A 1 -5.81 -0.69 22.08
N LEU A 2 -6.60 -1.75 22.18
CA LEU A 2 -8.02 -1.75 21.77
C LEU A 2 -8.98 -1.16 22.82
N GLY A 3 -8.54 -0.83 24.02
CA GLY A 3 -9.39 -0.27 25.08
C GLY A 3 -10.48 -1.22 25.59
N LEU A 4 -10.27 -2.52 25.48
CA LEU A 4 -11.22 -3.54 25.90
C LEU A 4 -11.39 -3.57 27.43
N ASP A 5 -12.62 -3.78 27.90
CA ASP A 5 -12.93 -3.92 29.34
C ASP A 5 -12.38 -5.24 29.95
N HIS A 6 -12.01 -6.20 29.10
CA HIS A 6 -11.47 -7.50 29.50
C HIS A 6 -10.43 -7.98 28.49
N PRO A 7 -9.48 -8.83 28.88
CA PRO A 7 -8.48 -9.39 27.96
C PRO A 7 -9.15 -10.16 26.82
N PRO A 8 -8.60 -10.04 25.57
CA PRO A 8 -9.09 -10.84 24.46
C PRO A 8 -8.87 -12.34 24.71
N ARG A 9 -9.73 -13.17 24.17
CA ARG A 9 -9.56 -14.63 24.17
C ARG A 9 -8.48 -15.02 23.16
N HIS A 10 -7.96 -16.23 23.29
CA HIS A 10 -6.89 -16.73 22.40
C HIS A 10 -7.30 -16.78 20.93
N GLU A 11 -8.59 -16.89 20.64
CA GLU A 11 -9.16 -17.06 19.30
C GLU A 11 -9.86 -15.78 18.79
N ASP A 12 -9.91 -14.71 19.58
CA ASP A 12 -10.54 -13.46 19.19
C ASP A 12 -9.66 -12.78 18.10
N ASP A 13 -10.27 -12.46 16.97
CA ASP A 13 -9.57 -11.74 15.90
C ASP A 13 -9.39 -10.26 16.26
N PHE A 14 -8.19 -9.74 16.07
CA PHE A 14 -7.83 -8.36 16.39
C PHE A 14 -8.72 -7.33 15.68
N PHE A 15 -9.04 -7.57 14.41
CA PHE A 15 -9.83 -6.65 13.61
C PHE A 15 -11.33 -6.74 13.96
N ASP A 16 -11.83 -7.94 14.31
CA ASP A 16 -13.20 -8.12 14.76
C ASP A 16 -13.46 -7.45 16.12
N LEU A 17 -12.42 -7.33 16.94
CA LEU A 17 -12.44 -6.56 18.21
C LEU A 17 -12.34 -5.04 18.01
N GLY A 18 -12.39 -4.54 16.78
CA GLY A 18 -12.31 -3.12 16.45
C GLY A 18 -10.90 -2.61 16.21
N GLY A 19 -9.92 -3.50 16.06
CA GLY A 19 -8.58 -3.15 15.61
C GLY A 19 -8.59 -2.67 14.16
N ASP A 20 -7.72 -1.76 13.84
CA ASP A 20 -7.47 -1.27 12.49
C ASP A 20 -5.98 -1.35 12.13
N SER A 21 -5.65 -0.93 10.91
CA SER A 21 -4.29 -0.98 10.38
C SER A 21 -3.27 -0.22 11.22
N LEU A 22 -3.66 0.95 11.76
CA LEU A 22 -2.76 1.76 12.55
C LEU A 22 -2.52 1.15 13.93
N LEU A 23 -3.58 0.66 14.56
CA LEU A 23 -3.50 -0.06 15.84
C LEU A 23 -2.71 -1.36 15.71
N ALA A 24 -2.85 -2.09 14.60
CA ALA A 24 -2.06 -3.28 14.29
C ALA A 24 -0.56 -2.96 14.21
N MET A 25 -0.18 -1.95 13.45
CA MET A 25 1.20 -1.53 13.33
C MET A 25 1.78 -1.04 14.66
N ARG A 26 1.00 -0.26 15.41
CA ARG A 26 1.39 0.18 16.76
C ARG A 26 1.57 -0.99 17.72
N MET A 27 0.75 -2.02 17.62
CA MET A 27 0.89 -3.24 18.42
C MET A 27 2.18 -3.99 18.06
N LEU A 28 2.42 -4.25 16.78
CA LEU A 28 3.62 -4.95 16.30
C LEU A 28 4.90 -4.22 16.71
N ARG A 29 4.91 -2.90 16.61
CA ARG A 29 6.03 -2.09 17.09
C ARG A 29 6.24 -2.21 18.59
N ASN A 30 5.17 -2.11 19.39
CA ASN A 30 5.29 -2.26 20.85
C ASN A 30 5.84 -3.63 21.24
N LEU A 31 5.50 -4.67 20.50
CA LEU A 31 6.05 -6.01 20.66
C LEU A 31 7.54 -6.04 20.35
N ARG A 32 7.97 -5.44 19.24
CA ARG A 32 9.40 -5.31 18.88
C ARG A 32 10.19 -4.54 19.92
N ALA A 33 9.64 -3.45 20.45
CA ALA A 33 10.28 -2.67 21.51
C ALA A 33 10.49 -3.48 22.81
N GLN A 34 9.68 -4.54 23.01
CA GLN A 34 9.81 -5.50 24.12
C GLN A 34 10.68 -6.72 23.76
N GLY A 35 11.34 -6.71 22.60
CA GLY A 35 12.17 -7.81 22.14
C GLY A 35 11.38 -8.98 21.53
N ILE A 36 10.10 -8.79 21.24
CA ILE A 36 9.23 -9.77 20.61
C ILE A 36 9.16 -9.46 19.11
N ASP A 37 9.89 -10.22 18.31
CA ASP A 37 9.93 -10.02 16.86
C ASP A 37 8.72 -10.68 16.19
N ALA A 38 7.62 -9.94 16.12
CA ALA A 38 6.42 -10.32 15.42
C ALA A 38 6.39 -9.66 14.05
N MET A 39 6.52 -10.48 13.01
CA MET A 39 6.48 -9.97 11.63
C MET A 39 5.05 -9.62 11.19
N PRO A 40 4.83 -8.52 10.44
CA PRO A 40 3.51 -8.16 9.92
C PRO A 40 2.85 -9.29 9.14
N ARG A 41 3.61 -10.03 8.32
CA ARG A 41 3.13 -11.19 7.55
C ARG A 41 2.49 -12.25 8.44
N SER A 42 3.12 -12.60 9.54
CA SER A 42 2.63 -13.64 10.46
C SER A 42 1.38 -13.20 11.19
N PHE A 43 1.31 -11.93 11.58
CA PHE A 43 0.12 -11.34 12.22
C PHE A 43 -1.07 -11.27 11.24
N LEU A 44 -0.84 -10.91 9.98
CA LEU A 44 -1.89 -10.86 8.97
C LEU A 44 -2.41 -12.24 8.57
N ALA A 45 -1.56 -13.27 8.63
CA ALA A 45 -1.96 -14.66 8.37
C ALA A 45 -2.90 -15.20 9.46
N ASP A 46 -2.73 -14.76 10.72
CA ASP A 46 -3.57 -15.13 11.86
C ASP A 46 -3.53 -14.00 12.90
N SER A 47 -4.52 -13.10 12.83
CA SER A 47 -4.63 -11.90 13.67
C SER A 47 -5.20 -12.15 15.07
N THR A 48 -5.11 -13.39 15.54
CA THR A 48 -5.51 -13.76 16.90
C THR A 48 -4.32 -13.74 17.88
N PRO A 49 -4.54 -13.61 19.21
CA PRO A 49 -3.48 -13.80 20.19
C PRO A 49 -2.75 -15.14 20.06
N ALA A 50 -3.47 -16.21 19.73
CA ALA A 50 -2.88 -17.54 19.51
C ALA A 50 -2.01 -17.58 18.26
N GLY A 51 -2.44 -16.93 17.16
CA GLY A 51 -1.68 -16.77 15.93
C GLY A 51 -0.39 -16.00 16.16
N LEU A 52 -0.50 -14.86 16.84
CA LEU A 52 0.64 -14.03 17.20
C LEU A 52 1.66 -14.79 18.07
N ALA A 53 1.19 -15.54 19.07
CA ALA A 53 2.06 -16.36 19.92
C ALA A 53 2.79 -17.46 19.11
N ARG A 54 2.11 -18.13 18.17
CA ARG A 54 2.75 -19.09 17.25
C ARG A 54 3.81 -18.43 16.38
N ALA A 55 3.53 -17.25 15.86
CA ALA A 55 4.47 -16.49 15.03
C ALA A 55 5.77 -16.12 15.77
N VAL A 56 5.66 -15.87 17.09
CA VAL A 56 6.81 -15.49 17.94
C VAL A 56 7.61 -16.71 18.38
N VAL A 57 6.94 -17.87 18.61
CA VAL A 57 7.59 -19.09 19.18
C VAL A 57 8.13 -20.03 18.12
N GLY A 58 7.62 -20.02 16.92
CA GLY A 58 8.00 -20.91 15.84
C GLY A 58 7.97 -20.23 14.49
N ASP A 59 9.10 -19.99 13.86
CA ASP A 59 9.60 -20.71 12.71
C ASP A 59 10.78 -20.00 12.05
N GLY A 60 11.93 -20.59 12.20
CA GLY A 60 13.07 -20.39 11.30
C GLY A 60 12.97 -21.21 10.01
N SER A 61 11.80 -21.42 9.41
CA SER A 61 11.63 -22.22 8.20
C SER A 61 10.73 -21.55 7.15
N ALA A 62 11.21 -20.45 6.57
CA ALA A 62 10.79 -20.06 5.24
C ALA A 62 11.85 -20.55 4.26
N THR A 63 11.57 -21.64 3.53
CA THR A 63 12.41 -22.07 2.41
C THR A 63 12.35 -21.01 1.31
N VAL A 64 13.44 -20.27 1.17
CA VAL A 64 13.67 -19.36 0.05
C VAL A 64 13.77 -20.22 -1.22
N SER A 65 12.80 -20.09 -2.11
CA SER A 65 12.89 -20.64 -3.45
C SER A 65 13.91 -19.81 -4.25
N ASP A 66 14.93 -20.47 -4.76
CA ASP A 66 16.06 -19.86 -5.51
C ASP A 66 15.63 -19.56 -6.97
N ALA A 67 14.49 -18.89 -7.17
CA ALA A 67 14.04 -18.44 -8.48
C ALA A 67 14.81 -17.15 -8.85
N ARG A 68 15.91 -17.29 -9.58
CA ARG A 68 16.71 -16.16 -10.09
C ARG A 68 15.89 -15.37 -11.12
N VAL A 69 15.26 -14.29 -10.69
CA VAL A 69 14.84 -13.22 -11.58
C VAL A 69 16.06 -12.38 -11.94
N THR A 70 16.32 -12.18 -13.23
CA THR A 70 17.44 -11.34 -13.67
C THR A 70 17.21 -9.91 -13.15
N PRO A 71 18.17 -9.30 -12.42
CA PRO A 71 18.04 -7.93 -11.96
C PRO A 71 17.75 -6.97 -13.11
N GLY A 72 16.83 -6.03 -12.93
CA GLY A 72 16.58 -4.95 -13.87
C GLY A 72 17.61 -3.81 -13.72
N ALA A 73 17.60 -2.87 -14.67
CA ALA A 73 18.55 -1.76 -14.70
C ALA A 73 18.53 -0.89 -13.44
N VAL A 74 17.38 -0.77 -12.77
CA VAL A 74 17.25 0.03 -11.52
C VAL A 74 17.89 -0.68 -10.33
N THR A 75 17.92 -2.02 -10.31
CA THR A 75 18.63 -2.77 -9.26
C THR A 75 20.15 -2.66 -9.40
N GLU A 76 20.66 -2.25 -10.55
CA GLU A 76 22.07 -1.88 -10.72
C GLU A 76 22.35 -0.50 -10.12
N GLU A 77 21.40 0.45 -10.25
CA GLU A 77 21.47 1.79 -9.66
C GLU A 77 21.17 1.78 -8.14
N HIS A 78 20.33 0.83 -7.69
CA HIS A 78 19.85 0.69 -6.31
C HIS A 78 20.06 -0.74 -5.80
N PRO A 79 21.33 -1.19 -5.60
CA PRO A 79 21.62 -2.57 -5.20
C PRO A 79 21.05 -2.98 -3.84
N GLU A 80 20.73 -2.00 -2.97
CA GLU A 80 20.05 -2.23 -1.71
C GLU A 80 18.64 -2.79 -1.90
N LEU A 81 17.94 -2.42 -2.95
CA LEU A 81 16.59 -2.94 -3.24
C LEU A 81 16.63 -4.41 -3.67
N ALA A 82 17.72 -4.86 -4.28
CA ALA A 82 17.90 -6.26 -4.65
C ALA A 82 18.04 -7.18 -3.43
N GLN A 83 18.44 -6.62 -2.29
CA GLN A 83 18.65 -7.37 -1.03
C GLN A 83 17.38 -7.45 -0.17
N ILE A 84 16.31 -6.70 -0.51
CA ILE A 84 15.05 -6.73 0.24
C ILE A 84 14.39 -8.11 0.04
N PRO A 85 14.14 -8.88 1.12
CA PRO A 85 13.42 -10.13 1.02
C PRO A 85 12.01 -9.89 0.49
N THR A 86 11.59 -10.65 -0.50
CA THR A 86 10.25 -10.51 -1.10
C THR A 86 9.13 -10.81 -0.11
N GLY A 87 9.38 -11.69 0.84
CA GLY A 87 8.46 -11.97 1.95
C GLY A 87 8.20 -10.79 2.89
N ASP A 88 9.06 -9.75 2.87
CA ASP A 88 8.85 -8.53 3.66
C ASP A 88 7.94 -7.53 2.95
N VAL A 89 7.71 -7.70 1.66
CA VAL A 89 6.84 -6.84 0.85
C VAL A 89 5.57 -7.56 0.40
N ALA A 90 5.58 -8.87 0.16
CA ALA A 90 4.43 -9.67 -0.23
C ALA A 90 3.70 -10.21 1.01
N LEU A 91 2.58 -9.59 1.39
CA LEU A 91 1.83 -9.89 2.61
C LEU A 91 0.53 -10.61 2.28
N PRO A 92 0.25 -11.82 2.86
CA PRO A 92 -1.01 -12.50 2.65
C PRO A 92 -2.15 -11.71 3.31
N LEU A 93 -3.19 -11.38 2.53
CA LEU A 93 -4.41 -10.69 3.00
C LEU A 93 -5.57 -11.67 3.17
N SER A 94 -5.59 -12.75 2.39
CA SER A 94 -6.51 -13.88 2.55
C SER A 94 -5.88 -15.17 2.04
N SER A 95 -6.43 -16.29 2.49
CA SER A 95 -6.06 -17.63 2.00
C SER A 95 -6.96 -18.07 0.85
N GLY A 96 -6.50 -19.03 0.06
CA GLY A 96 -7.27 -19.61 -1.06
C GLY A 96 -6.46 -20.69 -1.79
N ARG A 97 -7.06 -21.27 -2.84
CA ARG A 97 -6.44 -22.35 -3.64
C ARG A 97 -6.16 -21.97 -5.08
N GLY A 98 -6.74 -20.84 -5.54
CA GLY A 98 -6.55 -20.35 -6.91
C GLY A 98 -5.27 -19.55 -7.07
N ARG A 99 -5.08 -19.01 -8.28
CA ARG A 99 -4.02 -18.03 -8.53
C ARG A 99 -4.28 -16.76 -7.71
N PRO A 100 -3.26 -16.16 -7.07
CA PRO A 100 -3.43 -14.96 -6.27
C PRO A 100 -3.95 -13.77 -7.06
N ILE A 101 -4.56 -12.82 -6.35
CA ILE A 101 -4.74 -11.44 -6.82
C ILE A 101 -3.75 -10.58 -6.03
N PHE A 102 -2.85 -9.91 -6.73
CA PHE A 102 -1.84 -9.05 -6.12
C PHE A 102 -2.36 -7.61 -5.99
N TRP A 103 -2.34 -7.07 -4.79
CA TRP A 103 -2.84 -5.74 -4.47
C TRP A 103 -1.70 -4.80 -4.08
N LEU A 104 -1.49 -3.78 -4.91
CA LEU A 104 -0.42 -2.80 -4.76
C LEU A 104 -0.90 -1.68 -3.82
N HIS A 105 -0.05 -1.32 -2.86
CA HIS A 105 -0.39 -0.33 -1.82
C HIS A 105 -0.71 1.06 -2.39
N PRO A 106 -1.63 1.83 -1.78
CA PRO A 106 -1.80 3.26 -2.04
C PRO A 106 -0.61 4.07 -1.48
N SER A 107 -0.60 5.38 -1.72
CA SER A 107 0.37 6.28 -1.06
C SER A 107 0.35 6.07 0.46
N GLY A 108 1.54 6.00 1.07
CA GLY A 108 1.69 5.63 2.49
C GLY A 108 2.17 4.19 2.69
N GLY A 109 2.14 3.34 1.66
CA GLY A 109 2.90 2.08 1.61
C GLY A 109 2.21 0.86 2.18
N ASP A 110 1.06 1.00 2.83
CA ASP A 110 0.42 -0.10 3.55
C ASP A 110 -0.74 -0.73 2.75
N VAL A 111 -0.94 -2.02 2.94
CA VAL A 111 -1.94 -2.84 2.23
C VAL A 111 -3.11 -3.27 3.11
N LEU A 112 -3.12 -2.85 4.37
CA LEU A 112 -4.17 -3.23 5.33
C LEU A 112 -5.53 -2.64 4.95
N CYS A 113 -5.55 -1.58 4.16
CA CYS A 113 -6.77 -1.01 3.56
C CYS A 113 -7.55 -2.03 2.71
N TYR A 114 -6.92 -3.11 2.26
CA TYR A 114 -7.57 -4.17 1.47
C TYR A 114 -8.14 -5.32 2.32
N LEU A 115 -7.93 -5.35 3.63
CA LEU A 115 -8.41 -6.46 4.47
C LEU A 115 -9.93 -6.61 4.44
N GLU A 116 -10.66 -5.50 4.47
CA GLU A 116 -12.12 -5.55 4.39
C GLU A 116 -12.58 -6.04 3.01
N LEU A 117 -11.88 -5.62 1.93
CA LEU A 117 -12.13 -6.14 0.60
C LEU A 117 -11.84 -7.65 0.53
N ALA A 118 -10.75 -8.10 1.12
CA ALA A 118 -10.37 -9.52 1.17
C ALA A 118 -11.39 -10.37 1.91
N ARG A 119 -11.96 -9.86 3.01
CA ARG A 119 -13.01 -10.53 3.77
C ARG A 119 -14.33 -10.63 3.01
N ARG A 120 -14.70 -9.57 2.26
CA ARG A 120 -15.98 -9.50 1.54
C ARG A 120 -15.98 -10.17 0.18
N LEU A 121 -14.82 -10.37 -0.42
CA LEU A 121 -14.75 -10.85 -1.80
C LEU A 121 -15.12 -12.31 -1.97
N GLU A 122 -15.29 -13.09 -0.90
CA GLU A 122 -15.69 -14.51 -0.89
C GLU A 122 -15.06 -15.33 -2.05
N SER A 123 -13.79 -15.08 -2.35
CA SER A 123 -13.08 -15.67 -3.48
C SER A 123 -12.22 -16.84 -3.04
N ASP A 124 -12.22 -17.92 -3.83
CA ASP A 124 -11.25 -19.02 -3.65
C ASP A 124 -9.82 -18.63 -4.00
N ARG A 125 -9.63 -17.43 -4.55
CA ARG A 125 -8.32 -16.89 -4.91
C ARG A 125 -7.72 -16.15 -3.71
N PRO A 126 -6.49 -16.48 -3.31
CA PRO A 126 -5.82 -15.73 -2.25
C PRO A 126 -5.56 -14.29 -2.68
N MET A 127 -5.57 -13.37 -1.74
CA MET A 127 -5.16 -11.99 -1.95
C MET A 127 -3.80 -11.76 -1.29
N ILE A 128 -2.87 -11.20 -2.03
CA ILE A 128 -1.52 -10.84 -1.57
C ILE A 128 -1.33 -9.33 -1.75
N GLY A 129 -1.07 -8.65 -0.66
CA GLY A 129 -0.76 -7.22 -0.67
C GLY A 129 0.73 -6.97 -0.88
N LEU A 130 1.08 -6.06 -1.78
CA LEU A 130 2.46 -5.60 -1.99
C LEU A 130 2.65 -4.29 -1.21
N ALA A 131 3.31 -4.38 -0.04
CA ALA A 131 3.57 -3.26 0.85
C ALA A 131 4.90 -2.56 0.53
N ASP A 132 5.02 -1.28 0.88
CA ASP A 132 6.30 -0.57 0.75
C ASP A 132 7.32 -1.12 1.75
N PRO A 133 8.56 -1.43 1.31
CA PRO A 133 9.59 -1.98 2.16
C PRO A 133 10.03 -1.04 3.29
N GLY A 134 9.84 0.27 3.14
CA GLY A 134 10.13 1.25 4.17
C GLY A 134 9.34 1.02 5.46
N LEU A 135 8.14 0.42 5.37
CA LEU A 135 7.34 0.05 6.55
C LEU A 135 7.92 -1.13 7.33
N SER A 136 8.87 -1.87 6.74
CA SER A 136 9.61 -2.95 7.37
C SER A 136 11.06 -2.55 7.73
N GLY A 137 11.38 -1.25 7.65
CA GLY A 137 12.71 -0.71 7.99
C GLY A 137 13.75 -0.84 6.88
N HIS A 138 13.33 -1.19 5.65
CA HIS A 138 14.21 -1.21 4.49
C HIS A 138 14.26 0.16 3.78
N ALA A 139 15.14 0.27 2.78
CA ALA A 139 15.19 1.45 1.93
C ALA A 139 13.86 1.62 1.15
N VAL A 140 13.32 2.84 1.14
CA VAL A 140 12.15 3.18 0.33
C VAL A 140 12.59 3.38 -1.12
N PRO A 141 11.96 2.68 -2.09
CA PRO A 141 12.26 2.87 -3.49
C PRO A 141 12.07 4.34 -3.92
N PRO A 142 13.08 4.96 -4.56
CA PRO A 142 13.04 6.39 -4.82
C PRO A 142 12.10 6.79 -5.97
N THR A 143 11.75 5.84 -6.84
CA THR A 143 10.92 6.07 -8.03
C THR A 143 9.86 5.00 -8.20
N ILE A 144 8.80 5.29 -8.95
CA ILE A 144 7.79 4.27 -9.33
C ILE A 144 8.44 3.12 -10.07
N ARG A 145 9.44 3.36 -10.91
CA ARG A 145 10.16 2.31 -11.63
C ARG A 145 10.90 1.36 -10.68
N ALA A 146 11.59 1.89 -9.67
CA ALA A 146 12.28 1.10 -8.67
C ALA A 146 11.30 0.21 -7.87
N LEU A 147 10.14 0.77 -7.53
CA LEU A 147 9.05 0.06 -6.88
C LEU A 147 8.51 -1.08 -7.74
N VAL A 148 8.29 -0.82 -9.04
CA VAL A 148 7.82 -1.81 -10.02
C VAL A 148 8.78 -2.99 -10.14
N GLU A 149 10.09 -2.76 -10.23
CA GLU A 149 11.08 -3.83 -10.33
C GLU A 149 11.09 -4.72 -9.08
N LEU A 150 11.00 -4.12 -7.90
CA LEU A 150 10.86 -4.86 -6.64
C LEU A 150 9.61 -5.74 -6.63
N TYR A 151 8.45 -5.16 -7.02
CA TYR A 151 7.18 -5.89 -6.97
C TYR A 151 7.07 -6.96 -8.06
N VAL A 152 7.60 -6.74 -9.25
CA VAL A 152 7.68 -7.80 -10.28
C VAL A 152 8.47 -8.99 -9.74
N ARG A 153 9.59 -8.76 -9.05
CA ARG A 153 10.35 -9.83 -8.42
C ARG A 153 9.50 -10.57 -7.37
N ALA A 154 8.86 -9.85 -6.45
CA ALA A 154 8.03 -10.44 -5.42
C ALA A 154 6.85 -11.24 -6.00
N ILE A 155 6.18 -10.71 -7.03
CA ILE A 155 5.07 -11.38 -7.72
C ILE A 155 5.53 -12.66 -8.39
N VAL A 156 6.68 -12.64 -9.09
CA VAL A 156 7.21 -13.81 -9.81
C VAL A 156 7.71 -14.88 -8.84
N GLU A 157 8.22 -14.51 -7.67
CA GLU A 157 8.57 -15.47 -6.62
C GLU A 157 7.34 -16.14 -6.01
N GLU A 158 6.27 -15.40 -5.76
CA GLU A 158 5.00 -15.94 -5.21
C GLU A 158 4.24 -16.76 -6.28
N GLN A 159 4.25 -16.33 -7.54
CA GLN A 159 3.62 -17.00 -8.67
C GLN A 159 4.57 -17.00 -9.87
N PRO A 160 5.35 -18.06 -10.10
CA PRO A 160 6.35 -18.12 -11.19
C PRO A 160 5.77 -18.00 -12.59
N GLU A 161 4.54 -18.47 -12.80
CA GLU A 161 3.87 -18.49 -14.11
C GLU A 161 2.54 -17.73 -14.07
N GLY A 162 2.31 -16.91 -15.14
CA GLY A 162 1.05 -16.20 -15.35
C GLY A 162 -0.14 -17.12 -15.66
N PRO A 163 -1.29 -16.56 -16.04
CA PRO A 163 -1.56 -15.13 -16.05
C PRO A 163 -1.68 -14.51 -14.66
N TYR A 164 -1.34 -13.21 -14.58
CA TYR A 164 -1.37 -12.44 -13.33
C TYR A 164 -2.61 -11.54 -13.29
N THR A 165 -3.21 -11.44 -12.11
CA THR A 165 -4.25 -10.46 -11.81
C THR A 165 -3.71 -9.46 -10.79
N LEU A 166 -3.75 -8.19 -11.14
CA LEU A 166 -3.19 -7.10 -10.34
C LEU A 166 -4.31 -6.14 -9.94
N GLY A 167 -4.21 -5.54 -8.78
CA GLY A 167 -5.14 -4.51 -8.35
C GLY A 167 -4.45 -3.42 -7.53
N GLY A 168 -5.06 -2.25 -7.44
CA GLY A 168 -4.57 -1.19 -6.59
C GLY A 168 -5.52 -0.01 -6.45
N TRP A 169 -5.49 0.62 -5.28
CA TRP A 169 -6.24 1.82 -4.99
C TRP A 169 -5.34 3.06 -5.10
N SER A 170 -5.85 4.14 -5.69
CA SER A 170 -5.11 5.41 -5.82
C SER A 170 -3.75 5.18 -6.51
N MET A 171 -2.62 5.55 -5.90
CA MET A 171 -1.27 5.25 -6.39
C MET A 171 -1.07 3.77 -6.71
N GLY A 172 -1.66 2.86 -5.92
CA GLY A 172 -1.57 1.42 -6.16
C GLY A 172 -2.09 1.01 -7.54
N GLY A 173 -3.10 1.70 -8.07
CA GLY A 173 -3.56 1.49 -9.45
C GLY A 173 -2.53 1.90 -10.50
N THR A 174 -1.83 3.02 -10.28
CA THR A 174 -0.71 3.45 -11.14
C THR A 174 0.42 2.42 -11.10
N VAL A 175 0.80 1.95 -9.91
CA VAL A 175 1.84 0.93 -9.76
C VAL A 175 1.41 -0.39 -10.39
N ALA A 176 0.14 -0.81 -10.24
CA ALA A 176 -0.40 -2.03 -10.87
C ALA A 176 -0.33 -1.97 -12.40
N HIS A 177 -0.65 -0.81 -12.99
CA HIS A 177 -0.51 -0.56 -14.42
C HIS A 177 0.95 -0.73 -14.88
N GLU A 178 1.91 -0.12 -14.19
CA GLU A 178 3.32 -0.21 -14.55
C GLU A 178 3.90 -1.62 -14.31
N VAL A 179 3.48 -2.32 -13.25
CA VAL A 179 3.82 -3.74 -13.00
C VAL A 179 3.28 -4.62 -14.15
N ALA A 180 2.03 -4.39 -14.59
CA ALA A 180 1.46 -5.11 -15.75
C ALA A 180 2.29 -4.90 -17.01
N ARG A 181 2.70 -3.66 -17.28
CA ARG A 181 3.55 -3.33 -18.42
C ARG A 181 4.90 -4.06 -18.36
N GLU A 182 5.54 -4.06 -17.20
CA GLU A 182 6.84 -4.71 -17.02
C GLU A 182 6.73 -6.24 -17.13
N LEU A 183 5.70 -6.86 -16.54
CA LEU A 183 5.42 -8.29 -16.70
C LEU A 183 5.23 -8.64 -18.19
N ARG A 184 4.43 -7.88 -18.93
CA ARG A 184 4.22 -8.10 -20.37
C ARG A 184 5.50 -7.87 -21.18
N ARG A 185 6.28 -6.86 -20.87
CA ARG A 185 7.58 -6.60 -21.51
C ARG A 185 8.54 -7.78 -21.37
N THR A 186 8.44 -8.52 -20.27
CA THR A 186 9.22 -9.75 -20.03
C THR A 186 8.54 -11.02 -20.53
N GLY A 187 7.48 -10.90 -21.36
CA GLY A 187 6.78 -12.01 -22.00
C GLY A 187 5.80 -12.74 -21.10
N ARG A 188 5.44 -12.17 -19.96
CA ARG A 188 4.46 -12.76 -19.04
C ARG A 188 3.05 -12.24 -19.33
N GLU A 189 2.07 -13.12 -19.15
CA GLU A 189 0.66 -12.80 -19.38
C GLU A 189 0.02 -12.14 -18.16
N VAL A 190 -0.70 -11.03 -18.38
CA VAL A 190 -1.54 -10.37 -17.39
C VAL A 190 -2.97 -10.42 -17.87
N ASP A 191 -3.86 -11.03 -17.08
CA ASP A 191 -5.26 -11.25 -17.47
C ASP A 191 -6.20 -10.11 -17.06
N LEU A 192 -5.85 -9.37 -16.00
CA LEU A 192 -6.66 -8.25 -15.52
C LEU A 192 -5.83 -7.28 -14.65
N VAL A 193 -6.07 -5.98 -14.85
CA VAL A 193 -5.65 -4.92 -13.92
C VAL A 193 -6.90 -4.26 -13.34
N ILE A 194 -7.01 -4.21 -12.01
CA ILE A 194 -8.12 -3.60 -11.27
C ILE A 194 -7.64 -2.29 -10.66
N MET A 195 -8.21 -1.18 -11.08
CA MET A 195 -7.88 0.15 -10.60
C MET A 195 -9.04 0.72 -9.77
N LEU A 196 -8.79 0.99 -8.49
CA LEU A 196 -9.77 1.59 -7.60
C LEU A 196 -9.42 3.07 -7.43
N ASP A 197 -10.27 3.93 -7.98
CA ASP A 197 -10.14 5.40 -7.83
C ASP A 197 -8.73 5.94 -8.12
N ALA A 198 -8.07 5.37 -9.14
CA ALA A 198 -6.71 5.66 -9.52
C ALA A 198 -6.67 6.67 -10.66
N ASN A 199 -6.03 7.82 -10.43
CA ASN A 199 -5.79 8.81 -11.49
C ASN A 199 -4.54 8.46 -12.30
N SER A 200 -4.53 8.83 -13.60
CA SER A 200 -3.30 8.72 -14.40
C SER A 200 -2.20 9.65 -13.85
N PRO A 201 -0.92 9.32 -14.04
CA PRO A 201 0.18 10.18 -13.61
C PRO A 201 0.08 11.62 -14.15
N GLU A 202 -0.27 11.79 -15.41
CA GLU A 202 -0.42 13.11 -16.04
C GLU A 202 -1.57 13.91 -15.42
N ARG A 203 -2.66 13.23 -15.05
CA ARG A 203 -3.73 13.85 -14.31
C ARG A 203 -3.26 14.25 -12.90
N ILE A 204 -2.50 13.39 -12.22
CA ILE A 204 -1.89 13.70 -10.94
C ILE A 204 -0.98 14.91 -11.07
N ILE A 205 -0.08 14.95 -12.06
CA ILE A 205 0.84 16.08 -12.30
C ILE A 205 0.04 17.39 -12.54
N ARG A 206 -1.02 17.34 -13.35
CA ARG A 206 -1.91 18.50 -13.55
C ARG A 206 -2.56 18.97 -12.26
N LEU A 207 -2.99 18.02 -11.43
CA LEU A 207 -3.64 18.30 -10.14
C LEU A 207 -2.62 18.71 -9.07
N THR A 208 -1.38 18.23 -9.17
CA THR A 208 -0.32 18.43 -8.18
C THR A 208 0.62 19.60 -8.50
N GLY A 209 0.58 20.20 -9.69
CA GLY A 209 1.37 21.40 -9.99
C GLY A 209 1.11 22.58 -9.03
N ALA A 210 -0.11 22.61 -8.42
CA ALA A 210 -0.43 23.39 -7.22
C ALA A 210 -0.94 22.50 -6.08
N GLY A 211 -0.91 21.19 -6.20
CA GLY A 211 -1.74 20.24 -5.48
C GLY A 211 -1.00 19.24 -4.61
N ALA A 212 0.33 19.08 -4.71
CA ALA A 212 1.08 18.23 -3.78
C ALA A 212 0.84 18.71 -2.34
N GLU A 213 0.82 20.01 -2.14
CA GLU A 213 0.52 20.66 -0.87
C GLU A 213 -0.90 20.33 -0.39
N ARG A 214 -1.90 20.40 -1.27
CA ARG A 214 -3.28 20.01 -0.93
C ARG A 214 -3.42 18.52 -0.61
N VAL A 215 -2.69 17.66 -1.32
CA VAL A 215 -2.71 16.22 -1.04
C VAL A 215 -2.08 15.94 0.33
N ARG A 216 -0.95 16.60 0.65
CA ARG A 216 -0.30 16.55 1.96
C ARG A 216 -1.23 17.05 3.06
N LEU A 217 -1.79 18.25 2.88
CA LEU A 217 -2.71 18.87 3.84
C LEU A 217 -3.91 17.97 4.12
N ARG A 218 -4.56 17.41 3.07
CA ARG A 218 -5.67 16.48 3.24
C ARG A 218 -5.25 15.20 3.97
N HIS A 219 -4.07 14.67 3.70
CA HIS A 219 -3.56 13.50 4.39
C HIS A 219 -3.40 13.79 5.88
N PHE A 220 -2.78 14.91 6.25
CA PHE A 220 -2.60 15.29 7.65
C PHE A 220 -3.94 15.61 8.35
N ARG A 221 -4.90 16.22 7.65
CA ARG A 221 -6.27 16.41 8.16
C ARG A 221 -6.99 15.08 8.41
N SER A 222 -6.75 14.08 7.55
CA SER A 222 -7.30 12.74 7.77
C SER A 222 -6.70 12.07 9.01
N ILE A 223 -5.41 12.27 9.27
CA ILE A 223 -4.74 11.79 10.49
C ILE A 223 -5.30 12.51 11.73
N GLU A 224 -5.42 13.83 11.69
CA GLU A 224 -6.01 14.65 12.76
C GLU A 224 -7.42 14.16 13.12
N ALA A 225 -8.28 14.01 12.11
CA ALA A 225 -9.66 13.54 12.30
C ALA A 225 -9.72 12.11 12.83
N TYR A 226 -8.84 11.22 12.34
CA TYR A 226 -8.76 9.84 12.81
C TYR A 226 -8.36 9.74 14.29
N LEU A 227 -7.45 10.62 14.73
CA LEU A 227 -6.99 10.66 16.12
C LEU A 227 -7.92 11.45 17.03
N GLY A 228 -9.00 12.05 16.49
CA GLY A 228 -9.92 12.88 17.25
C GLY A 228 -9.29 14.16 17.80
N LEU A 229 -8.24 14.67 17.13
CA LEU A 229 -7.56 15.91 17.50
C LEU A 229 -8.30 17.11 16.90
N ASP A 230 -8.15 18.26 17.55
CA ASP A 230 -8.52 19.57 17.02
C ASP A 230 -7.27 20.45 17.05
N LEU A 231 -6.61 20.54 15.91
CA LEU A 231 -5.38 21.32 15.74
C LEU A 231 -5.65 22.73 15.18
N GLY A 232 -6.92 23.11 15.07
CA GLY A 232 -7.35 24.41 14.57
C GLY A 232 -7.35 24.49 13.03
N ASP A 233 -7.75 25.65 12.52
CA ASP A 233 -7.90 25.88 11.09
C ASP A 233 -6.54 26.26 10.48
N ARG A 234 -5.85 25.28 9.93
CA ARG A 234 -4.55 25.41 9.23
C ARG A 234 -4.73 25.02 7.78
N ASP A 235 -4.28 25.82 6.86
CA ASP A 235 -4.35 25.63 5.41
C ASP A 235 -2.99 25.29 4.77
N ASP A 236 -1.95 25.19 5.61
CA ASP A 236 -0.59 24.79 5.24
C ASP A 236 -0.27 23.38 5.80
N ALA A 237 0.30 22.50 4.97
CA ALA A 237 0.57 21.14 5.35
C ALA A 237 1.76 21.02 6.31
N ASP A 238 2.77 21.89 6.19
CA ASP A 238 3.93 21.85 7.09
C ASP A 238 3.56 22.40 8.48
N GLU A 239 2.70 23.42 8.56
CA GLU A 239 2.14 23.89 9.83
C GLU A 239 1.29 22.80 10.53
N LEU A 240 0.46 22.08 9.75
CA LEU A 240 -0.35 21.00 10.31
C LEU A 240 0.51 19.80 10.73
N LYS A 241 1.54 19.46 9.95
CA LYS A 241 2.53 18.43 10.31
C LYS A 241 3.28 18.79 11.60
N ALA A 242 3.71 20.05 11.73
CA ALA A 242 4.35 20.55 12.96
C ALA A 242 3.40 20.45 14.17
N ALA A 243 2.13 20.83 14.00
CA ALA A 243 1.14 20.72 15.08
C ALA A 243 0.85 19.26 15.49
N LEU A 244 0.86 18.31 14.54
CA LEU A 244 0.79 16.88 14.85
C LEU A 244 2.02 16.40 15.65
N ALA A 245 3.20 16.93 15.33
CA ALA A 245 4.42 16.63 16.09
C ALA A 245 4.36 17.21 17.51
N ASP A 246 3.93 18.47 17.66
CA ASP A 246 3.77 19.14 18.96
C ASP A 246 2.70 18.46 19.82
N ALA A 247 1.66 17.90 19.23
CA ALA A 247 0.66 17.09 19.91
C ALA A 247 1.18 15.69 20.32
N GLY A 248 2.47 15.40 20.10
CA GLY A 248 3.10 14.13 20.43
C GLY A 248 2.71 12.97 19.51
N VAL A 249 2.07 13.26 18.37
CA VAL A 249 1.63 12.27 17.40
C VAL A 249 2.80 11.79 16.52
N LEU A 250 3.77 12.67 16.26
CA LEU A 250 4.94 12.41 15.41
C LEU A 250 6.22 12.43 16.27
N GLY A 251 6.40 11.41 17.09
CA GLY A 251 7.67 11.20 17.81
C GLY A 251 8.74 10.64 16.85
N SER A 252 10.04 10.81 17.21
CA SER A 252 11.18 10.29 16.41
C SER A 252 11.15 8.76 16.22
N ASP A 253 10.41 8.05 17.05
CA ASP A 253 10.25 6.59 17.02
C ASP A 253 8.82 6.17 16.67
N ASP A 254 8.01 7.03 16.04
CA ASP A 254 6.60 6.76 15.79
C ASP A 254 6.36 6.14 14.42
N VAL A 255 5.59 5.04 14.40
CA VAL A 255 5.11 4.38 13.18
C VAL A 255 4.42 5.37 12.24
N LEU A 256 3.71 6.36 12.80
CA LEU A 256 3.02 7.36 11.99
C LEU A 256 3.99 8.31 11.29
N ALA A 257 5.10 8.71 11.97
CA ALA A 257 6.15 9.52 11.34
C ALA A 257 6.81 8.77 10.18
N GLU A 258 7.05 7.48 10.34
CA GLU A 258 7.60 6.60 9.30
C GLU A 258 6.65 6.52 8.08
N ARG A 259 5.35 6.29 8.31
CA ARG A 259 4.32 6.27 7.26
C ARG A 259 4.18 7.61 6.54
N ILE A 260 4.24 8.72 7.25
CA ILE A 260 4.26 10.06 6.66
C ILE A 260 5.49 10.23 5.76
N GLY A 261 6.65 9.81 6.23
CA GLY A 261 7.87 9.84 5.42
C GLY A 261 7.76 9.00 4.15
N VAL A 262 7.18 7.81 4.21
CA VAL A 262 6.89 6.96 3.04
C VAL A 262 5.89 7.66 2.12
N PHE A 263 4.81 8.21 2.67
CA PHE A 263 3.78 8.92 1.90
C PHE A 263 4.36 10.13 1.13
N GLU A 264 5.18 10.95 1.78
CA GLU A 264 5.80 12.13 1.16
C GLU A 264 6.74 11.72 0.01
N ARG A 265 7.54 10.65 0.18
CA ARG A 265 8.37 10.11 -0.90
C ARG A 265 7.55 9.58 -2.07
N HIS A 266 6.43 8.92 -1.80
CA HIS A 266 5.51 8.47 -2.84
C HIS A 266 4.92 9.62 -3.65
N LEU A 267 4.60 10.75 -3.02
CA LEU A 267 4.12 11.93 -3.76
C LEU A 267 5.19 12.48 -4.71
N VAL A 268 6.45 12.52 -4.28
CA VAL A 268 7.56 12.92 -5.14
C VAL A 268 7.70 11.94 -6.31
N ALA A 269 7.77 10.64 -6.03
CA ALA A 269 7.91 9.60 -7.05
C ALA A 269 6.76 9.62 -8.08
N LEU A 270 5.51 9.87 -7.64
CA LEU A 270 4.36 10.02 -8.53
C LEU A 270 4.45 11.30 -9.38
N GLY A 271 4.91 12.41 -8.80
CA GLY A 271 5.05 13.69 -9.49
C GLY A 271 6.10 13.66 -10.61
N GLU A 272 7.07 12.77 -10.52
CA GLU A 272 8.13 12.58 -11.52
C GLU A 272 7.83 11.45 -12.51
N HIS A 273 6.76 10.68 -12.26
CA HIS A 273 6.43 9.51 -13.09
C HIS A 273 5.58 9.87 -14.29
N HIS A 274 5.91 9.26 -15.42
CA HIS A 274 5.13 9.29 -16.66
C HIS A 274 4.69 7.87 -17.02
N ALA A 275 3.40 7.69 -17.22
CA ALA A 275 2.86 6.38 -17.62
C ALA A 275 3.34 6.00 -19.01
N GLY A 276 3.45 4.69 -19.22
CA GLY A 276 3.59 4.16 -20.58
C GLY A 276 2.30 3.47 -21.03
N VAL A 277 2.20 3.14 -22.32
CA VAL A 277 1.02 2.46 -22.86
C VAL A 277 0.97 1.00 -22.39
N LEU A 278 -0.15 0.57 -21.84
CA LEU A 278 -0.50 -0.82 -21.60
C LEU A 278 -1.47 -1.26 -22.70
N ASP A 279 -0.99 -2.15 -23.58
CA ASP A 279 -1.75 -2.63 -24.74
C ASP A 279 -2.24 -4.06 -24.53
N GLY A 280 -3.47 -4.35 -24.98
CA GLY A 280 -4.04 -5.69 -25.01
C GLY A 280 -4.17 -6.38 -23.66
N THR A 281 -4.29 -5.62 -22.57
CA THR A 281 -4.59 -6.14 -21.23
C THR A 281 -5.90 -5.54 -20.73
N PRO A 282 -6.89 -6.36 -20.33
CA PRO A 282 -8.13 -5.86 -19.73
C PRO A 282 -7.86 -5.03 -18.48
N VAL A 283 -8.49 -3.86 -18.39
CA VAL A 283 -8.42 -2.99 -17.24
C VAL A 283 -9.83 -2.70 -16.73
N LEU A 284 -10.06 -2.95 -15.45
CA LEU A 284 -11.29 -2.58 -14.74
C LEU A 284 -11.01 -1.34 -13.88
N LEU A 285 -11.51 -0.19 -14.30
CA LEU A 285 -11.44 1.04 -13.53
C LEU A 285 -12.74 1.24 -12.75
N LEU A 286 -12.66 1.22 -11.44
CA LEU A 286 -13.76 1.52 -10.53
C LEU A 286 -13.53 2.91 -9.92
N ARG A 287 -14.49 3.79 -10.11
CA ARG A 287 -14.45 5.18 -9.62
C ARG A 287 -15.51 5.39 -8.54
N ALA A 288 -15.15 6.08 -7.45
CA ALA A 288 -16.11 6.48 -6.45
C ALA A 288 -17.16 7.44 -7.06
N ALA A 289 -18.45 7.12 -6.88
CA ALA A 289 -19.55 7.94 -7.35
C ALA A 289 -19.82 9.14 -6.43
N GLU A 290 -19.51 9.00 -5.15
CA GLU A 290 -19.77 10.02 -4.13
C GLU A 290 -18.46 10.49 -3.49
N ARG A 291 -18.39 11.77 -3.15
CA ARG A 291 -17.29 12.36 -2.41
C ARG A 291 -17.51 12.17 -0.92
N SER A 292 -16.46 11.83 -0.16
CA SER A 292 -16.56 11.76 1.30
C SER A 292 -16.84 13.16 1.87
N PRO A 293 -17.96 13.34 2.61
CA PRO A 293 -18.26 14.62 3.26
C PRO A 293 -17.26 14.98 4.38
N ARG A 294 -16.43 14.03 4.83
CA ARG A 294 -15.47 14.22 5.91
C ARG A 294 -14.22 14.99 5.50
N ASN A 295 -14.00 15.23 4.22
CA ASN A 295 -12.81 15.90 3.70
C ASN A 295 -13.10 17.37 3.36
N GLY A 296 -13.56 18.17 4.34
CA GLY A 296 -13.77 19.61 4.26
C GLY A 296 -14.10 20.16 2.87
N GLY A 297 -15.30 20.55 2.65
CA GLY A 297 -16.13 20.90 1.49
C GLY A 297 -15.59 21.64 0.28
N GLU A 298 -14.31 21.80 0.07
CA GLU A 298 -13.78 22.26 -1.21
C GLU A 298 -12.85 21.19 -1.74
N GLY A 299 -13.40 20.30 -2.57
CA GLY A 299 -12.62 19.29 -3.27
C GLY A 299 -11.42 19.92 -3.96
N MET A 300 -10.31 19.18 -4.13
CA MET A 300 -9.43 19.46 -5.26
C MET A 300 -10.34 19.87 -6.40
N GLY A 301 -10.10 21.02 -7.02
CA GLY A 301 -10.92 21.56 -8.11
C GLY A 301 -11.07 20.58 -9.26
N VAL A 302 -11.82 19.54 -9.01
CA VAL A 302 -12.18 18.45 -9.90
C VAL A 302 -13.51 18.86 -10.51
N ASP A 303 -13.57 20.10 -11.00
CA ASP A 303 -14.64 20.52 -11.91
C ASP A 303 -14.49 19.87 -13.29
N ASP A 304 -13.39 19.16 -13.55
CA ASP A 304 -13.22 18.23 -14.67
C ASP A 304 -13.72 16.81 -14.29
N ILE A 305 -14.96 16.73 -13.84
CA ILE A 305 -15.68 15.45 -13.61
C ILE A 305 -15.97 14.72 -14.93
N ASP A 306 -15.78 15.36 -16.07
CA ASP A 306 -16.00 14.77 -17.40
C ASP A 306 -14.96 13.72 -17.80
N ASP A 307 -13.87 13.54 -17.05
CA ASP A 307 -12.87 12.53 -17.31
C ASP A 307 -13.31 11.18 -16.71
N ALA A 308 -14.22 10.50 -17.38
CA ALA A 308 -14.81 9.24 -16.92
C ALA A 308 -13.76 8.14 -16.68
N ASP A 309 -12.63 8.22 -17.37
CA ASP A 309 -11.51 7.28 -17.33
C ASP A 309 -10.36 7.73 -16.40
N LEU A 310 -10.54 8.81 -15.63
CA LEU A 310 -9.53 9.38 -14.74
C LEU A 310 -8.19 9.69 -15.44
N GLY A 311 -8.22 9.96 -16.76
CA GLY A 311 -7.08 10.30 -17.61
C GLY A 311 -6.32 9.09 -18.16
N TRP A 312 -6.86 7.88 -18.06
CA TRP A 312 -6.20 6.66 -18.53
C TRP A 312 -6.41 6.35 -20.02
N GLY A 313 -7.38 6.99 -20.69
CA GLY A 313 -7.78 6.65 -22.07
C GLY A 313 -6.66 6.66 -23.11
N GLN A 314 -5.59 7.42 -22.91
CA GLN A 314 -4.42 7.42 -23.78
C GLN A 314 -3.35 6.37 -23.41
N TRP A 315 -3.44 5.76 -22.23
CA TRP A 315 -2.43 4.84 -21.69
C TRP A 315 -2.89 3.39 -21.66
N ILE A 316 -4.18 3.13 -21.92
CA ILE A 316 -4.78 1.81 -21.96
C ILE A 316 -5.40 1.62 -23.33
N THR A 317 -4.90 0.64 -24.09
CA THR A 317 -5.34 0.34 -25.45
C THR A 317 -5.66 -1.14 -25.61
N GLY A 318 -6.72 -1.47 -26.38
CA GLY A 318 -7.12 -2.85 -26.68
C GLY A 318 -8.50 -3.25 -26.20
#